data_6e655ae7390e8247969a85123adcb9ed
#
_entry.id   6e655ae7390e8247969a85123adcb9ed
#
_cell.length_a   1.000
_cell.length_b   1.000
_cell.length_c   1.000
_cell.angle_alpha   90.00
_cell.angle_beta   90.00
_cell.angle_gamma   90.00
#
_symmetry.space_group_name_H-M   'P 1'
#
loop_
_entity.id
_entity.type
_entity.pdbx_description
1 polymer ?
#
loop_
_entity_poly.entity_id
_entity_poly.type
_entity_poly.pdbx_seq_one_letter_code
_entity_poly.pdbx_strand_id
1 'polypeptide(L)'
;MRVLCLGLDGADYDLVRDLLAQGRMPTLGRLAREGTFGPLRSTIPAVTPTAWSSFLTGLNPGGHGIFNFSSNPNRGVHRVESAASRAGTPFWRPLGEVGVRSAYVTIPFTHPPEPIDGVVVTGYGGPERPTILPPAASERIYKAHPDLVTAYHPMAERWWEDFDGFTAKLLRHVDLVADVCRTAMDLEPELGLLCVDFMSSDFAGHLGWNRLDPEHPAHDPTQAGDEIIRVYEAVDRACAELIEHAERLYGEEPTVIALSDHGMKPVYWSFHANRWLEDAGYLRYRRRSLQPLRGGRLDFLSRVDQRLARTTRGYTRTLDMLPGPRPAYDRSFADVDFSSTRAYSFATGGQIYLGETTGAREDRGFRDELVAGLAEVRHPETGEPAFDVRLKEELYHGRFVDKAPELVLLPRDERIHVESSRRPWTAVFDRHETLDPAHAYGYSGHHGLNGIIAAAGPGIRMADVPAGSEITQMAATLLALHGVASELEAPAIDAILDDEALGEGRAVSTTAPRRTEESVYSREEEAVMIERLRDLGYE
;
A
#
# COMPACT_ATOMS: atom_id res chain seq x y z
N MET A 1 15.48 2.44 26.77
CA MET A 1 14.88 3.41 25.83
C MET A 1 13.49 2.93 25.45
N ARG A 2 12.52 3.83 25.32
CA ARG A 2 11.16 3.53 24.82
C ARG A 2 10.95 4.21 23.49
N VAL A 3 10.45 3.45 22.50
CA VAL A 3 10.27 3.94 21.14
C VAL A 3 8.80 3.83 20.76
N LEU A 4 8.22 4.91 20.24
CA LEU A 4 6.92 4.94 19.56
C LEU A 4 7.16 5.08 18.06
N CYS A 5 6.86 4.04 17.29
CA CYS A 5 6.91 4.02 15.84
C CYS A 5 5.48 4.16 15.31
N LEU A 6 5.15 5.36 14.80
CA LEU A 6 3.81 5.78 14.43
C LEU A 6 3.70 5.81 12.89
N GLY A 7 3.06 4.81 12.30
CA GLY A 7 2.82 4.69 10.87
C GLY A 7 1.60 5.52 10.44
N LEU A 8 1.77 6.31 9.41
CA LEU A 8 0.73 7.06 8.70
C LEU A 8 0.69 6.52 7.27
N ASP A 9 -0.08 5.45 7.03
CA ASP A 9 -0.11 4.77 5.73
C ASP A 9 -0.46 5.76 4.61
N GLY A 10 0.31 5.76 3.53
CA GLY A 10 0.09 6.63 2.39
C GLY A 10 0.32 8.13 2.63
N ALA A 11 0.96 8.54 3.73
CA ALA A 11 1.19 9.97 3.98
C ALA A 11 2.22 10.56 3.02
N ASP A 12 1.73 11.43 2.12
CA ASP A 12 2.55 12.06 1.09
C ASP A 12 3.46 13.15 1.65
N TYR A 13 4.73 13.12 1.25
CA TYR A 13 5.74 14.07 1.74
C TYR A 13 5.40 15.53 1.42
N ASP A 14 4.96 15.83 0.20
CA ASP A 14 4.67 17.20 -0.19
C ASP A 14 3.45 17.75 0.55
N LEU A 15 2.38 16.95 0.67
CA LEU A 15 1.19 17.32 1.40
C LEU A 15 1.48 17.54 2.90
N VAL A 16 2.21 16.62 3.53
CA VAL A 16 2.58 16.77 4.96
C VAL A 16 3.44 18.00 5.17
N ARG A 17 4.48 18.23 4.34
CA ARG A 17 5.32 19.43 4.40
C ARG A 17 4.47 20.72 4.36
N ASP A 18 3.50 20.77 3.47
CA ASP A 18 2.62 21.92 3.31
C ASP A 18 1.67 22.10 4.52
N LEU A 19 1.16 20.98 5.08
CA LEU A 19 0.36 21.01 6.32
C LEU A 19 1.19 21.43 7.55
N LEU A 20 2.46 21.03 7.62
CA LEU A 20 3.40 21.49 8.67
C LEU A 20 3.63 23.00 8.56
N ALA A 21 3.85 23.51 7.34
CA ALA A 21 4.04 24.95 7.11
C ALA A 21 2.80 25.76 7.49
N GLN A 22 1.60 25.18 7.37
CA GLN A 22 0.32 25.79 7.78
C GLN A 22 0.03 25.61 9.27
N GLY A 23 0.84 24.85 10.02
CA GLY A 23 0.62 24.54 11.44
C GLY A 23 -0.56 23.59 11.71
N ARG A 24 -1.01 22.84 10.69
CA ARG A 24 -2.17 21.94 10.78
C ARG A 24 -1.84 20.57 11.39
N MET A 25 -0.57 20.19 11.43
CA MET A 25 -0.07 18.98 12.08
C MET A 25 0.96 19.36 13.17
N PRO A 26 0.51 19.88 14.33
CA PRO A 26 1.40 20.43 15.35
C PRO A 26 2.33 19.39 15.99
N THR A 27 1.90 18.13 16.09
CA THR A 27 2.71 17.04 16.67
C THR A 27 3.89 16.70 15.77
N LEU A 28 3.64 16.41 14.49
CA LEU A 28 4.70 16.17 13.53
C LEU A 28 5.57 17.42 13.33
N GLY A 29 4.96 18.61 13.41
CA GLY A 29 5.69 19.87 13.36
C GLY A 29 6.63 20.07 14.56
N ARG A 30 6.29 19.53 15.75
CA ARG A 30 7.21 19.47 16.90
C ARG A 30 8.37 18.51 16.63
N LEU A 31 8.08 17.28 16.17
CA LEU A 31 9.12 16.31 15.83
C LEU A 31 10.10 16.88 14.78
N ALA A 32 9.59 17.54 13.76
CA ALA A 32 10.42 18.17 12.73
C ALA A 32 11.34 19.29 13.26
N ARG A 33 10.90 20.05 14.28
CA ARG A 33 11.71 21.13 14.87
C ARG A 33 12.70 20.65 15.91
N GLU A 34 12.37 19.60 16.64
CA GLU A 34 13.17 19.07 17.75
C GLU A 34 14.13 17.96 17.33
N GLY A 35 13.92 17.40 16.14
CA GLY A 35 14.70 16.28 15.63
C GLY A 35 14.90 16.33 14.13
N THR A 36 14.20 15.47 13.38
CA THR A 36 14.35 15.34 11.94
C THR A 36 13.01 15.25 11.21
N PHE A 37 12.97 15.73 9.96
CA PHE A 37 11.85 15.54 9.03
C PHE A 37 12.36 15.50 7.60
N GLY A 38 11.85 14.56 6.81
CA GLY A 38 12.21 14.46 5.41
C GLY A 38 11.44 13.38 4.65
N PRO A 39 11.72 13.23 3.36
CA PRO A 39 11.15 12.15 2.57
C PRO A 39 11.76 10.81 2.96
N LEU A 40 10.91 9.79 3.08
CA LEU A 40 11.29 8.39 3.18
C LEU A 40 10.81 7.68 1.92
N ARG A 41 11.76 7.19 1.13
CA ARG A 41 11.44 6.53 -0.13
C ARG A 41 10.88 5.13 0.12
N SER A 42 9.77 4.84 -0.53
CA SER A 42 9.15 3.53 -0.54
C SER A 42 9.92 2.51 -1.39
N THR A 43 9.45 1.27 -1.34
CA THR A 43 9.87 0.22 -2.27
C THR A 43 9.39 0.50 -3.70
N ILE A 44 9.92 -0.24 -4.64
CA ILE A 44 9.36 -0.35 -5.99
C ILE A 44 8.87 -1.78 -6.16
N PRO A 45 7.55 -1.99 -6.42
CA PRO A 45 6.48 -0.98 -6.43
C PRO A 45 6.19 -0.41 -5.04
N ALA A 46 5.67 0.84 -5.02
CA ALA A 46 5.21 1.50 -3.80
C ALA A 46 3.81 1.01 -3.45
N VAL A 47 3.73 -0.15 -2.81
CA VAL A 47 2.46 -0.76 -2.38
C VAL A 47 2.61 -1.30 -0.96
N THR A 48 1.58 -1.12 -0.17
CA THR A 48 1.51 -1.44 1.26
C THR A 48 2.15 -2.80 1.65
N PRO A 49 1.80 -3.95 1.01
CA PRO A 49 2.39 -5.23 1.39
C PRO A 49 3.90 -5.32 1.15
N THR A 50 4.37 -4.71 0.08
CA THR A 50 5.78 -4.70 -0.29
C THR A 50 6.57 -3.80 0.64
N ALA A 51 6.08 -2.58 0.87
CA ALA A 51 6.72 -1.58 1.72
C ALA A 51 6.78 -2.01 3.19
N TRP A 52 5.66 -2.45 3.79
CA TRP A 52 5.64 -2.95 5.16
C TRP A 52 6.46 -4.24 5.33
N SER A 53 6.52 -5.11 4.30
CA SER A 53 7.42 -6.27 4.35
C SER A 53 8.89 -5.86 4.40
N SER A 54 9.28 -4.84 3.65
CA SER A 54 10.63 -4.26 3.69
C SER A 54 10.90 -3.55 5.02
N PHE A 55 9.95 -2.76 5.54
CA PHE A 55 10.03 -2.14 6.87
C PHE A 55 10.31 -3.18 7.97
N LEU A 56 9.57 -4.28 7.95
CA LEU A 56 9.67 -5.30 8.99
C LEU A 56 10.97 -6.11 8.93
N THR A 57 11.54 -6.31 7.75
CA THR A 57 12.67 -7.24 7.54
C THR A 57 13.99 -6.58 7.17
N GLY A 58 13.97 -5.30 6.78
CA GLY A 58 15.13 -4.61 6.23
C GLY A 58 15.60 -5.17 4.88
N LEU A 59 14.75 -5.96 4.19
CA LEU A 59 15.09 -6.60 2.92
C LEU A 59 14.45 -5.85 1.74
N ASN A 60 15.15 -5.87 0.61
CA ASN A 60 14.61 -5.51 -0.69
C ASN A 60 13.49 -6.50 -1.10
N PRO A 61 12.51 -6.11 -1.95
CA PRO A 61 11.44 -7.01 -2.39
C PRO A 61 11.92 -8.34 -2.99
N GLY A 62 13.04 -8.35 -3.70
CA GLY A 62 13.69 -9.57 -4.16
C GLY A 62 14.24 -10.46 -3.04
N GLY A 63 14.47 -9.90 -1.86
CA GLY A 63 14.90 -10.62 -0.66
C GLY A 63 13.75 -11.26 0.11
N HIS A 64 12.63 -10.53 0.34
CA HIS A 64 11.48 -11.05 1.09
C HIS A 64 10.41 -11.72 0.21
N GLY A 65 10.38 -11.46 -1.09
CA GLY A 65 9.55 -12.15 -2.08
C GLY A 65 8.10 -11.69 -2.15
N ILE A 66 7.74 -10.53 -1.59
CA ILE A 66 6.43 -9.92 -1.68
C ILE A 66 6.53 -8.74 -2.67
N PHE A 67 5.78 -8.79 -3.76
CA PHE A 67 5.77 -7.76 -4.79
C PHE A 67 4.43 -7.07 -4.95
N ASN A 68 3.37 -7.62 -4.37
CA ASN A 68 2.02 -7.06 -4.36
C ASN A 68 1.14 -7.80 -3.33
N PHE A 69 -0.15 -7.47 -3.25
CA PHE A 69 -1.15 -8.14 -2.41
C PHE A 69 -1.35 -9.62 -2.78
N SER A 70 -1.24 -9.93 -4.06
CA SER A 70 -1.40 -11.30 -4.58
C SER A 70 -0.16 -11.77 -5.31
N SER A 71 0.13 -13.07 -5.20
CA SER A 71 1.16 -13.72 -6.00
C SER A 71 0.70 -13.85 -7.46
N ASN A 72 1.63 -13.63 -8.40
CA ASN A 72 1.34 -13.80 -9.81
C ASN A 72 1.02 -15.27 -10.14
N PRO A 73 -0.20 -15.61 -10.63
CA PRO A 73 -0.60 -16.99 -10.88
C PRO A 73 0.21 -17.69 -11.97
N ASN A 74 0.84 -16.92 -12.87
CA ASN A 74 1.72 -17.47 -13.91
C ASN A 74 3.15 -17.74 -13.39
N ARG A 75 3.44 -17.41 -12.14
CA ARG A 75 4.72 -17.63 -11.44
C ARG A 75 4.61 -18.60 -10.26
N GLY A 76 3.54 -19.38 -10.23
CA GLY A 76 3.25 -20.33 -9.15
C GLY A 76 1.77 -20.41 -8.81
N VAL A 77 1.46 -20.79 -7.59
CA VAL A 77 0.06 -20.82 -7.11
C VAL A 77 -0.40 -19.39 -6.85
N HIS A 78 -1.53 -19.00 -7.46
CA HIS A 78 -2.18 -17.74 -7.13
C HIS A 78 -2.73 -17.80 -5.72
N ARG A 79 -2.39 -16.81 -4.92
CA ARG A 79 -2.89 -16.65 -3.56
C ARG A 79 -2.79 -15.19 -3.14
N VAL A 80 -3.57 -14.82 -2.16
CA VAL A 80 -3.33 -13.59 -1.39
C VAL A 80 -2.07 -13.77 -0.55
N GLU A 81 -1.14 -12.82 -0.62
CA GLU A 81 0.08 -12.84 0.16
C GLU A 81 -0.21 -12.53 1.64
N SER A 82 0.66 -12.96 2.53
CA SER A 82 0.48 -12.85 3.98
C SER A 82 1.82 -12.79 4.71
N ALA A 83 1.81 -12.62 6.03
CA ALA A 83 3.02 -12.72 6.85
C ALA A 83 3.74 -14.06 6.65
N ALA A 84 3.00 -15.16 6.44
CA ALA A 84 3.58 -16.49 6.25
C ALA A 84 4.26 -16.69 4.89
N SER A 85 3.92 -15.88 3.90
CA SER A 85 4.55 -15.92 2.56
C SER A 85 5.75 -14.99 2.44
N ARG A 86 5.98 -14.11 3.40
CA ARG A 86 7.15 -13.24 3.49
C ARG A 86 8.38 -14.01 3.96
N ALA A 87 9.51 -13.78 3.33
CA ALA A 87 10.80 -14.25 3.82
C ALA A 87 11.51 -13.15 4.65
N GLY A 88 12.54 -13.55 5.36
CA GLY A 88 13.31 -12.67 6.23
C GLY A 88 12.90 -12.77 7.70
N THR A 89 13.72 -12.21 8.57
CA THR A 89 13.48 -12.16 10.01
C THR A 89 12.93 -10.77 10.37
N PRO A 90 11.68 -10.67 10.84
CA PRO A 90 11.17 -9.39 11.30
C PRO A 90 11.97 -8.87 12.49
N PHE A 91 12.17 -7.55 12.57
CA PHE A 91 13.03 -6.92 13.59
C PHE A 91 12.56 -7.14 15.03
N TRP A 92 11.30 -7.48 15.26
CA TRP A 92 10.83 -7.81 16.61
C TRP A 92 11.44 -9.09 17.19
N ARG A 93 11.94 -10.01 16.35
CA ARG A 93 12.62 -11.21 16.85
C ARG A 93 13.95 -10.89 17.53
N PRO A 94 14.92 -10.19 16.88
CA PRO A 94 16.13 -9.77 17.56
C PRO A 94 15.85 -8.85 18.77
N LEU A 95 14.82 -8.00 18.73
CA LEU A 95 14.41 -7.20 19.91
C LEU A 95 13.96 -8.10 21.07
N GLY A 96 13.15 -9.12 20.81
CA GLY A 96 12.72 -10.07 21.84
C GLY A 96 13.89 -10.85 22.46
N GLU A 97 14.91 -11.22 21.67
CA GLU A 97 16.11 -11.93 22.18
C GLU A 97 16.95 -11.07 23.16
N VAL A 98 16.85 -9.75 23.07
CA VAL A 98 17.47 -8.84 24.05
C VAL A 98 16.52 -8.40 25.15
N GLY A 99 15.29 -8.94 25.17
CA GLY A 99 14.30 -8.69 26.21
C GLY A 99 13.48 -7.40 26.00
N VAL A 100 13.45 -6.84 24.80
CA VAL A 100 12.58 -5.70 24.47
C VAL A 100 11.16 -6.21 24.25
N ARG A 101 10.25 -5.83 25.17
CA ARG A 101 8.81 -6.09 25.02
C ARG A 101 8.22 -5.14 23.99
N SER A 102 7.38 -5.67 23.09
CA SER A 102 6.89 -4.90 21.95
C SER A 102 5.38 -5.02 21.78
N ALA A 103 4.75 -3.95 21.26
CA ALA A 103 3.36 -4.00 20.80
C ALA A 103 3.31 -3.61 19.33
N TYR A 104 2.61 -4.41 18.53
CA TYR A 104 2.35 -4.15 17.11
C TYR A 104 0.85 -4.07 16.92
N VAL A 105 0.37 -2.87 16.57
CA VAL A 105 -1.06 -2.59 16.45
C VAL A 105 -1.33 -2.18 15.00
N THR A 106 -2.20 -2.92 14.33
CA THR A 106 -2.65 -2.64 12.96
C THR A 106 -1.56 -2.58 11.87
N ILE A 107 -0.31 -2.98 12.16
CA ILE A 107 0.74 -3.03 11.13
C ILE A 107 0.30 -3.98 10.01
N PRO A 108 0.24 -3.52 8.75
CA PRO A 108 -0.18 -4.35 7.62
C PRO A 108 0.68 -5.60 7.42
N PHE A 109 0.06 -6.64 6.87
CA PHE A 109 0.75 -7.90 6.57
C PHE A 109 1.40 -8.60 7.78
N THR A 110 0.74 -8.51 8.94
CA THR A 110 1.11 -9.23 10.17
C THR A 110 0.22 -10.46 10.46
N HIS A 111 -0.74 -10.77 9.56
CA HIS A 111 -1.51 -12.01 9.66
C HIS A 111 -0.89 -13.14 8.81
N PRO A 112 -0.84 -14.41 9.32
CA PRO A 112 -1.07 -14.82 10.70
C PRO A 112 -0.01 -14.26 11.65
N PRO A 113 -0.39 -13.85 12.87
CA PRO A 113 0.58 -13.30 13.81
C PRO A 113 1.49 -14.39 14.37
N GLU A 114 2.75 -14.05 14.57
CA GLU A 114 3.64 -14.87 15.39
C GLU A 114 3.63 -14.40 16.86
N PRO A 115 3.79 -15.31 17.83
CA PRO A 115 3.94 -14.92 19.23
C PRO A 115 5.20 -14.09 19.44
N ILE A 116 5.06 -12.99 20.19
CA ILE A 116 6.15 -12.14 20.63
C ILE A 116 6.07 -11.95 22.16
N ASP A 117 7.10 -11.38 22.76
CA ASP A 117 7.02 -10.90 24.13
C ASP A 117 6.32 -9.53 24.14
N GLY A 118 4.98 -9.55 24.35
CA GLY A 118 4.13 -8.37 24.28
C GLY A 118 2.79 -8.60 23.59
N VAL A 119 2.29 -7.63 22.81
CA VAL A 119 0.96 -7.64 22.19
C VAL A 119 1.04 -7.50 20.67
N VAL A 120 0.28 -8.32 19.94
CA VAL A 120 0.06 -8.17 18.50
C VAL A 120 -1.43 -8.03 18.24
N VAL A 121 -1.82 -6.98 17.54
CA VAL A 121 -3.12 -6.80 16.87
C VAL A 121 -2.84 -6.74 15.38
N THR A 122 -3.23 -7.80 14.64
CA THR A 122 -2.90 -7.89 13.20
C THR A 122 -3.50 -6.74 12.40
N GLY A 123 -2.79 -6.28 11.36
CA GLY A 123 -3.19 -5.18 10.51
C GLY A 123 -3.87 -5.61 9.21
N TYR A 124 -3.97 -4.65 8.29
CA TYR A 124 -4.55 -4.84 6.95
C TYR A 124 -3.90 -6.02 6.21
N GLY A 125 -4.68 -6.72 5.38
CA GLY A 125 -4.25 -7.99 4.79
C GLY A 125 -4.52 -9.19 5.71
N GLY A 126 -5.34 -9.03 6.76
CA GLY A 126 -5.86 -10.09 7.63
C GLY A 126 -7.38 -10.28 7.49
N PRO A 127 -7.95 -11.25 8.24
CA PRO A 127 -9.39 -11.48 8.28
C PRO A 127 -10.14 -10.27 8.85
N GLU A 128 -11.47 -10.22 8.66
CA GLU A 128 -12.32 -9.10 9.15
C GLU A 128 -12.14 -8.81 10.62
N ARG A 129 -12.03 -9.85 11.40
CA ARG A 129 -11.72 -9.76 12.83
C ARG A 129 -10.22 -9.88 13.02
N PRO A 130 -9.51 -8.82 13.46
CA PRO A 130 -8.09 -8.91 13.69
C PRO A 130 -7.73 -10.02 14.68
N THR A 131 -6.66 -10.75 14.39
CA THR A 131 -6.13 -11.73 15.35
C THR A 131 -5.28 -11.00 16.38
N ILE A 132 -5.54 -11.26 17.67
CA ILE A 132 -4.82 -10.61 18.76
C ILE A 132 -4.09 -11.66 19.60
N LEU A 133 -2.81 -11.43 19.85
CA LEU A 133 -1.97 -12.24 20.74
C LEU A 133 -1.37 -11.39 21.87
N PRO A 134 -1.16 -11.96 23.07
CA PRO A 134 -1.59 -13.29 23.52
C PRO A 134 -3.11 -13.36 23.79
N PRO A 135 -3.69 -14.55 24.02
CA PRO A 135 -5.14 -14.69 24.27
C PRO A 135 -5.67 -13.80 25.40
N ALA A 136 -4.87 -13.57 26.45
CA ALA A 136 -5.27 -12.68 27.54
C ALA A 136 -5.40 -11.22 27.11
N ALA A 137 -4.53 -10.73 26.22
CA ALA A 137 -4.66 -9.41 25.61
C ALA A 137 -5.87 -9.33 24.70
N SER A 138 -6.13 -10.40 23.91
CA SER A 138 -7.30 -10.51 23.04
C SER A 138 -8.61 -10.32 23.81
N GLU A 139 -8.77 -11.04 24.93
CA GLU A 139 -9.97 -10.91 25.77
C GLU A 139 -10.17 -9.49 26.30
N ARG A 140 -9.10 -8.86 26.76
CA ARG A 140 -9.15 -7.50 27.33
C ARG A 140 -9.40 -6.44 26.28
N ILE A 141 -8.71 -6.51 25.14
CA ILE A 141 -8.87 -5.55 24.04
C ILE A 141 -10.28 -5.64 23.44
N TYR A 142 -10.79 -6.84 23.14
CA TYR A 142 -12.16 -6.98 22.62
C TYR A 142 -13.25 -6.59 23.63
N LYS A 143 -13.00 -6.76 24.92
CA LYS A 143 -13.91 -6.29 25.96
C LYS A 143 -13.94 -4.77 26.06
N ALA A 144 -12.76 -4.11 25.95
CA ALA A 144 -12.64 -2.66 25.99
C ALA A 144 -13.15 -2.00 24.68
N HIS A 145 -12.95 -2.64 23.53
CA HIS A 145 -13.22 -2.12 22.21
C HIS A 145 -14.11 -3.11 21.40
N PRO A 146 -15.40 -3.26 21.75
CA PRO A 146 -16.30 -4.24 21.10
C PRO A 146 -16.56 -3.90 19.62
N ASP A 147 -16.41 -2.64 19.23
CA ASP A 147 -16.56 -2.13 17.86
C ASP A 147 -15.31 -2.37 16.98
N LEU A 148 -14.21 -2.86 17.57
CA LEU A 148 -13.00 -3.20 16.81
C LEU A 148 -13.28 -4.18 15.65
N VAL A 149 -14.27 -5.09 15.80
CA VAL A 149 -14.65 -6.03 14.75
C VAL A 149 -15.35 -5.33 13.56
N THR A 150 -16.16 -4.31 13.83
CA THR A 150 -16.99 -3.65 12.80
C THR A 150 -16.36 -2.39 12.22
N ALA A 151 -15.44 -1.76 12.96
CA ALA A 151 -14.78 -0.53 12.53
C ALA A 151 -13.33 -0.74 12.07
N TYR A 152 -12.84 -1.98 12.13
CA TYR A 152 -11.46 -2.32 11.77
C TYR A 152 -11.17 -2.14 10.27
N HIS A 153 -12.16 -2.35 9.42
CA HIS A 153 -12.09 -2.03 8.00
C HIS A 153 -13.05 -0.88 7.70
N PRO A 154 -12.57 0.36 7.64
CA PRO A 154 -13.43 1.52 7.48
C PRO A 154 -14.04 1.66 6.08
N MET A 155 -13.53 0.88 5.09
CA MET A 155 -14.11 0.87 3.74
C MET A 155 -15.59 0.52 3.82
N ALA A 156 -16.42 1.44 3.35
CA ALA A 156 -17.85 1.25 3.26
C ALA A 156 -18.22 0.88 1.82
N GLU A 157 -19.11 -0.12 1.69
CA GLU A 157 -19.85 -0.25 0.44
C GLU A 157 -20.49 1.10 0.10
N ARG A 158 -20.28 1.58 -1.15
CA ARG A 158 -20.87 2.81 -1.66
C ARG A 158 -20.43 4.09 -0.93
N TRP A 159 -19.14 4.20 -0.54
CA TRP A 159 -18.54 5.39 0.06
C TRP A 159 -18.82 6.69 -0.73
N TRP A 160 -18.99 6.59 -2.03
CA TRP A 160 -19.25 7.71 -2.95
C TRP A 160 -20.64 8.33 -2.82
N GLU A 161 -21.59 7.66 -2.18
CA GLU A 161 -22.95 8.20 -1.96
C GLU A 161 -23.00 9.14 -0.75
N ASP A 162 -22.11 8.93 0.22
CA ASP A 162 -21.99 9.69 1.45
C ASP A 162 -20.52 9.82 1.86
N PHE A 163 -19.80 10.71 1.18
CA PHE A 163 -18.39 10.92 1.46
C PHE A 163 -18.14 11.52 2.85
N ASP A 164 -19.03 12.36 3.36
CA ASP A 164 -18.93 12.89 4.74
C ASP A 164 -19.10 11.78 5.77
N GLY A 165 -20.06 10.88 5.57
CA GLY A 165 -20.23 9.69 6.41
C GLY A 165 -19.04 8.74 6.32
N PHE A 166 -18.44 8.60 5.15
CA PHE A 166 -17.19 7.84 4.97
C PHE A 166 -16.03 8.50 5.74
N THR A 167 -15.82 9.80 5.58
CA THR A 167 -14.82 10.55 6.35
C THR A 167 -15.02 10.39 7.85
N ALA A 168 -16.26 10.47 8.33
CA ALA A 168 -16.58 10.23 9.74
C ALA A 168 -16.21 8.81 10.21
N LYS A 169 -16.28 7.80 9.34
CA LYS A 169 -15.80 6.43 9.65
C LYS A 169 -14.28 6.38 9.74
N LEU A 170 -13.56 7.06 8.83
CA LEU A 170 -12.10 7.15 8.89
C LEU A 170 -11.64 7.82 10.19
N LEU A 171 -12.27 8.91 10.59
CA LEU A 171 -11.96 9.60 11.85
C LEU A 171 -12.18 8.68 13.06
N ARG A 172 -13.31 7.97 13.12
CA ARG A 172 -13.56 6.98 14.19
C ARG A 172 -12.56 5.82 14.17
N HIS A 173 -12.11 5.39 12.99
CA HIS A 173 -11.07 4.36 12.88
C HIS A 173 -9.74 4.85 13.48
N VAL A 174 -9.35 6.11 13.24
CA VAL A 174 -8.15 6.70 13.88
C VAL A 174 -8.29 6.66 15.40
N ASP A 175 -9.43 7.14 15.94
CA ASP A 175 -9.67 7.15 17.40
C ASP A 175 -9.61 5.72 17.97
N LEU A 176 -10.24 4.75 17.30
CA LEU A 176 -10.26 3.35 17.73
C LEU A 176 -8.87 2.74 17.76
N VAL A 177 -8.05 2.97 16.73
CA VAL A 177 -6.67 2.47 16.68
C VAL A 177 -5.85 3.06 17.80
N ALA A 178 -5.97 4.37 18.08
CA ALA A 178 -5.30 5.02 19.19
C ALA A 178 -5.75 4.45 20.57
N ASP A 179 -7.04 4.18 20.74
CA ASP A 179 -7.58 3.56 21.97
C ASP A 179 -7.04 2.13 22.19
N VAL A 180 -6.94 1.34 21.11
CA VAL A 180 -6.33 0.01 21.15
C VAL A 180 -4.86 0.08 21.54
N CYS A 181 -4.10 1.05 21.00
CA CYS A 181 -2.71 1.29 21.37
C CYS A 181 -2.57 1.63 22.85
N ARG A 182 -3.40 2.55 23.38
CA ARG A 182 -3.39 2.88 24.82
C ARG A 182 -3.67 1.65 25.68
N THR A 183 -4.65 0.84 25.30
CA THR A 183 -4.95 -0.42 26.00
C THR A 183 -3.78 -1.40 25.94
N ALA A 184 -3.09 -1.52 24.79
CA ALA A 184 -1.91 -2.38 24.67
C ALA A 184 -0.75 -1.89 25.56
N MET A 185 -0.52 -0.58 25.63
CA MET A 185 0.48 0.03 26.51
C MET A 185 0.15 -0.22 28.00
N ASP A 186 -1.12 -0.07 28.40
CA ASP A 186 -1.57 -0.34 29.77
C ASP A 186 -1.44 -1.82 30.17
N LEU A 187 -1.52 -2.73 29.20
CA LEU A 187 -1.30 -4.16 29.42
C LEU A 187 0.18 -4.52 29.58
N GLU A 188 1.07 -3.70 29.05
CA GLU A 188 2.51 -3.94 28.98
C GLU A 188 3.30 -2.76 29.60
N PRO A 189 3.35 -2.65 30.95
CA PRO A 189 3.99 -1.51 31.61
C PRO A 189 5.50 -1.43 31.37
N GLU A 190 6.13 -2.50 30.89
CA GLU A 190 7.56 -2.55 30.56
C GLU A 190 7.79 -2.50 29.03
N LEU A 191 6.81 -1.98 28.28
CA LEU A 191 6.91 -1.88 26.82
C LEU A 191 8.13 -1.03 26.40
N GLY A 192 9.00 -1.61 25.57
CA GLY A 192 10.15 -0.93 24.97
C GLY A 192 9.85 -0.36 23.60
N LEU A 193 8.91 -0.98 22.85
CA LEU A 193 8.55 -0.55 21.50
C LEU A 193 7.04 -0.68 21.26
N LEU A 194 6.40 0.42 20.84
CA LEU A 194 5.10 0.40 20.19
C LEU A 194 5.28 0.69 18.71
N CYS A 195 4.74 -0.18 17.83
CA CYS A 195 4.54 0.14 16.43
C CYS A 195 3.04 0.11 16.12
N VAL A 196 2.54 1.16 15.51
CA VAL A 196 1.15 1.28 15.07
C VAL A 196 1.12 1.76 13.62
N ASP A 197 0.07 1.39 12.88
CA ASP A 197 -0.23 1.96 11.58
C ASP A 197 -1.66 2.52 11.52
N PHE A 198 -1.79 3.75 11.02
CA PHE A 198 -3.04 4.43 10.77
C PHE A 198 -3.37 4.39 9.26
N MET A 199 -4.06 3.34 8.84
CA MET A 199 -4.47 3.09 7.45
C MET A 199 -5.45 4.15 6.90
N SER A 200 -6.05 4.98 7.77
CA SER A 200 -7.07 5.96 7.38
C SER A 200 -6.56 7.03 6.42
N SER A 201 -5.29 7.40 6.47
CA SER A 201 -4.68 8.39 5.57
C SER A 201 -4.57 7.86 4.14
N ASP A 202 -4.25 6.59 3.96
CA ASP A 202 -4.22 5.92 2.66
C ASP A 202 -5.62 5.88 2.02
N PHE A 203 -6.63 5.41 2.75
CA PHE A 203 -8.01 5.39 2.24
C PHE A 203 -8.53 6.79 1.88
N ALA A 204 -8.23 7.80 2.70
CA ALA A 204 -8.60 9.18 2.39
C ALA A 204 -7.91 9.67 1.12
N GLY A 205 -6.63 9.35 0.95
CA GLY A 205 -5.84 9.69 -0.22
C GLY A 205 -6.38 9.06 -1.49
N HIS A 206 -6.64 7.78 -1.49
CA HIS A 206 -7.20 7.10 -2.66
C HIS A 206 -8.51 7.73 -3.14
N LEU A 207 -9.38 8.13 -2.25
CA LEU A 207 -10.76 8.46 -2.58
C LEU A 207 -11.07 9.97 -2.61
N GLY A 208 -10.20 10.81 -2.06
CA GLY A 208 -10.50 12.22 -1.84
C GLY A 208 -9.63 13.25 -2.59
N TRP A 209 -8.65 12.83 -3.39
CA TRP A 209 -7.75 13.77 -4.07
C TRP A 209 -8.45 14.71 -5.05
N ASN A 210 -9.48 14.24 -5.77
CA ASN A 210 -10.28 15.09 -6.66
C ASN A 210 -11.04 16.20 -5.91
N ARG A 211 -11.23 16.06 -4.61
CA ARG A 211 -11.87 17.05 -3.77
C ARG A 211 -10.85 18.06 -3.22
N LEU A 212 -9.65 17.56 -2.88
CA LEU A 212 -8.56 18.36 -2.35
C LEU A 212 -7.85 19.20 -3.42
N ASP A 213 -7.61 18.62 -4.60
CA ASP A 213 -6.82 19.23 -5.67
C ASP A 213 -7.71 19.94 -6.70
N PRO A 214 -7.67 21.31 -6.74
CA PRO A 214 -8.48 22.07 -7.68
C PRO A 214 -8.13 21.85 -9.16
N GLU A 215 -6.93 21.31 -9.45
CA GLU A 215 -6.47 21.03 -10.81
C GLU A 215 -6.85 19.60 -11.26
N HIS A 216 -7.37 18.78 -10.34
CA HIS A 216 -7.77 17.41 -10.67
C HIS A 216 -8.87 17.41 -11.75
N PRO A 217 -8.76 16.59 -12.82
CA PRO A 217 -9.74 16.60 -13.92
C PRO A 217 -11.18 16.36 -13.49
N ALA A 218 -11.41 15.60 -12.41
CA ALA A 218 -12.74 15.35 -11.83
C ALA A 218 -13.06 16.25 -10.62
N HIS A 219 -12.37 17.38 -10.45
CA HIS A 219 -12.65 18.30 -9.36
C HIS A 219 -14.04 18.94 -9.50
N ASP A 220 -14.80 18.96 -8.41
CA ASP A 220 -16.09 19.65 -8.30
C ASP A 220 -15.99 20.71 -7.19
N PRO A 221 -15.92 22.01 -7.55
CA PRO A 221 -15.73 23.09 -6.57
C PRO A 221 -16.96 23.30 -5.64
N THR A 222 -18.06 22.58 -5.86
CA THR A 222 -19.23 22.61 -4.98
C THR A 222 -19.11 21.62 -3.82
N GLN A 223 -18.13 20.73 -3.85
CA GLN A 223 -17.86 19.75 -2.80
C GLN A 223 -16.84 20.32 -1.81
N ALA A 224 -16.94 19.93 -0.55
CA ALA A 224 -15.91 20.23 0.43
C ALA A 224 -14.59 19.54 0.00
N GLY A 225 -13.45 20.13 0.31
CA GLY A 225 -12.12 19.67 -0.12
C GLY A 225 -11.15 19.48 1.03
N ASP A 226 -11.63 19.40 2.27
CA ASP A 226 -10.79 19.29 3.47
C ASP A 226 -10.78 17.90 4.11
N GLU A 227 -11.48 16.94 3.53
CA GLU A 227 -11.69 15.62 4.14
C GLU A 227 -10.37 14.87 4.35
N ILE A 228 -9.49 14.85 3.35
CA ILE A 228 -8.14 14.27 3.49
C ILE A 228 -7.40 14.97 4.62
N ILE A 229 -7.41 16.30 4.64
CA ILE A 229 -6.69 17.09 5.63
C ILE A 229 -7.22 16.81 7.04
N ARG A 230 -8.54 16.68 7.22
CA ARG A 230 -9.16 16.32 8.51
C ARG A 230 -8.70 14.96 9.02
N VAL A 231 -8.47 13.99 8.12
CA VAL A 231 -7.93 12.68 8.50
C VAL A 231 -6.47 12.82 8.94
N TYR A 232 -5.64 13.56 8.21
CA TYR A 232 -4.24 13.82 8.60
C TYR A 232 -4.16 14.54 9.96
N GLU A 233 -5.00 15.56 10.20
CA GLU A 233 -5.10 16.23 11.50
C GLU A 233 -5.55 15.28 12.62
N ALA A 234 -6.45 14.34 12.33
CA ALA A 234 -6.88 13.35 13.30
C ALA A 234 -5.75 12.38 13.67
N VAL A 235 -4.97 11.93 12.68
CA VAL A 235 -3.80 11.07 12.94
C VAL A 235 -2.74 11.84 13.74
N ASP A 236 -2.47 13.12 13.41
CA ASP A 236 -1.53 13.95 14.17
C ASP A 236 -1.97 14.10 15.64
N ARG A 237 -3.27 14.29 15.91
CA ARG A 237 -3.81 14.31 17.28
C ARG A 237 -3.67 12.97 17.97
N ALA A 238 -3.97 11.88 17.28
CA ALA A 238 -3.79 10.53 17.82
C ALA A 238 -2.32 10.26 18.21
N CYS A 239 -1.37 10.72 17.39
CA CYS A 239 0.05 10.67 17.70
C CYS A 239 0.36 11.46 19.00
N ALA A 240 -0.18 12.68 19.16
CA ALA A 240 -0.01 13.46 20.39
C ALA A 240 -0.53 12.70 21.63
N GLU A 241 -1.75 12.16 21.54
CA GLU A 241 -2.38 11.42 22.63
C GLU A 241 -1.58 10.17 23.04
N LEU A 242 -1.00 9.45 22.07
CA LEU A 242 -0.13 8.30 22.34
C LEU A 242 1.18 8.71 23.01
N ILE A 243 1.81 9.80 22.57
CA ILE A 243 3.01 10.36 23.19
C ILE A 243 2.73 10.77 24.63
N GLU A 244 1.68 11.57 24.85
CA GLU A 244 1.28 11.99 26.20
C GLU A 244 0.89 10.80 27.10
N HIS A 245 0.27 9.76 26.56
CA HIS A 245 -0.06 8.56 27.32
C HIS A 245 1.21 7.81 27.74
N ALA A 246 2.19 7.66 26.82
CA ALA A 246 3.48 7.06 27.11
C ALA A 246 4.24 7.83 28.20
N GLU A 247 4.33 9.16 28.08
CA GLU A 247 4.99 10.02 29.07
C GLU A 247 4.36 9.86 30.46
N ARG A 248 3.02 9.86 30.54
CA ARG A 248 2.32 9.65 31.83
C ARG A 248 2.52 8.25 32.41
N LEU A 249 2.47 7.23 31.53
CA LEU A 249 2.54 5.82 31.97
C LEU A 249 3.95 5.44 32.43
N TYR A 250 4.94 5.91 31.68
CA TYR A 250 6.33 5.48 31.88
C TYR A 250 7.18 6.49 32.67
N GLY A 251 6.74 7.75 32.79
CA GLY A 251 7.45 8.80 33.53
C GLY A 251 8.74 9.29 32.84
N GLU A 252 8.92 9.02 31.57
CA GLU A 252 10.06 9.44 30.74
C GLU A 252 9.58 9.84 29.32
N GLU A 253 10.34 10.70 28.67
CA GLU A 253 10.09 11.09 27.29
C GLU A 253 10.42 9.92 26.35
N PRO A 254 9.50 9.48 25.48
CA PRO A 254 9.79 8.44 24.51
C PRO A 254 10.55 8.99 23.29
N THR A 255 11.33 8.14 22.65
CA THR A 255 11.75 8.38 21.28
C THR A 255 10.56 8.18 20.36
N VAL A 256 10.28 9.14 19.50
CA VAL A 256 9.15 9.08 18.56
C VAL A 256 9.66 9.05 17.13
N ILE A 257 9.19 8.09 16.35
CA ILE A 257 9.39 8.02 14.91
C ILE A 257 8.01 7.95 14.25
N ALA A 258 7.60 8.99 13.55
CA ALA A 258 6.46 8.97 12.66
C ALA A 258 6.96 8.71 11.24
N LEU A 259 6.35 7.76 10.52
CA LEU A 259 6.75 7.40 9.16
C LEU A 259 5.56 7.01 8.29
N SER A 260 5.77 7.02 6.99
CA SER A 260 4.84 6.44 6.02
C SER A 260 5.57 5.41 5.16
N ASP A 261 4.85 4.37 4.79
CA ASP A 261 5.34 3.29 3.93
C ASP A 261 5.46 3.71 2.46
N HIS A 262 4.63 4.64 2.01
CA HIS A 262 4.67 5.31 0.70
C HIS A 262 4.00 6.68 0.76
N GLY A 263 4.08 7.45 -0.33
CA GLY A 263 3.33 8.67 -0.52
C GLY A 263 1.99 8.43 -1.23
N MET A 264 1.32 9.55 -1.58
CA MET A 264 0.05 9.55 -2.31
C MET A 264 0.05 10.68 -3.33
N LYS A 265 -0.35 10.40 -4.57
CA LYS A 265 -0.40 11.39 -5.65
C LYS A 265 -1.77 11.39 -6.34
N PRO A 266 -2.25 12.53 -6.87
CA PRO A 266 -3.52 12.57 -7.62
C PRO A 266 -3.42 11.76 -8.92
N VAL A 267 -4.54 11.15 -9.34
CA VAL A 267 -4.65 10.45 -10.62
C VAL A 267 -5.32 11.34 -11.65
N TYR A 268 -4.52 11.89 -12.56
CA TYR A 268 -5.05 12.65 -13.69
C TYR A 268 -5.25 11.78 -14.92
N TRP A 269 -4.40 10.74 -15.07
CA TRP A 269 -4.37 9.84 -16.20
C TRP A 269 -4.21 8.38 -15.76
N SER A 270 -4.92 7.48 -16.39
CA SER A 270 -4.62 6.05 -16.36
C SER A 270 -3.94 5.61 -17.65
N PHE A 271 -2.82 4.91 -17.52
CA PHE A 271 -2.20 4.16 -18.62
C PHE A 271 -2.59 2.69 -18.50
N HIS A 272 -3.31 2.18 -19.50
CA HIS A 272 -3.78 0.80 -19.55
C HIS A 272 -2.71 -0.10 -20.16
N ALA A 273 -1.80 -0.61 -19.32
CA ALA A 273 -0.64 -1.39 -19.76
C ALA A 273 -1.05 -2.63 -20.60
N ASN A 274 -2.05 -3.38 -20.14
CA ASN A 274 -2.54 -4.55 -20.89
C ASN A 274 -3.23 -4.18 -22.20
N ARG A 275 -3.80 -2.99 -22.33
CA ARG A 275 -4.31 -2.50 -23.60
C ARG A 275 -3.19 -2.21 -24.59
N TRP A 276 -2.14 -1.51 -24.13
CA TRP A 276 -0.96 -1.24 -24.97
C TRP A 276 -0.29 -2.55 -25.42
N LEU A 277 -0.10 -3.52 -24.50
CA LEU A 277 0.49 -4.82 -24.81
C LEU A 277 -0.34 -5.63 -25.81
N GLU A 278 -1.69 -5.55 -25.76
CA GLU A 278 -2.55 -6.20 -26.74
C GLU A 278 -2.47 -5.53 -28.11
N ASP A 279 -2.50 -4.20 -28.16
CA ASP A 279 -2.38 -3.44 -29.41
C ASP A 279 -1.01 -3.67 -30.08
N ALA A 280 0.06 -3.85 -29.30
CA ALA A 280 1.39 -4.25 -29.78
C ALA A 280 1.49 -5.74 -30.17
N GLY A 281 0.45 -6.54 -29.87
CA GLY A 281 0.41 -7.96 -30.21
C GLY A 281 1.17 -8.88 -29.24
N TYR A 282 1.60 -8.37 -28.08
CA TYR A 282 2.34 -9.12 -27.05
C TYR A 282 1.43 -9.85 -26.08
N LEU A 283 0.21 -9.32 -25.84
CA LEU A 283 -0.82 -9.92 -24.99
C LEU A 283 -1.96 -10.45 -25.85
N ARG A 284 -2.41 -11.66 -25.54
CA ARG A 284 -3.56 -12.29 -26.19
C ARG A 284 -4.56 -12.80 -25.18
N TYR A 285 -5.84 -12.57 -25.43
CA TYR A 285 -6.94 -13.11 -24.65
C TYR A 285 -7.56 -14.31 -25.36
N ARG A 286 -7.99 -15.31 -24.58
CA ARG A 286 -8.73 -16.46 -25.10
C ARG A 286 -9.97 -15.97 -25.84
N ARG A 287 -10.22 -16.51 -27.02
CA ARG A 287 -11.51 -16.31 -27.68
C ARG A 287 -12.56 -16.97 -26.81
N ARG A 288 -13.40 -16.20 -26.12
CA ARG A 288 -14.63 -16.77 -25.56
C ARG A 288 -15.38 -17.38 -26.73
N SER A 289 -15.57 -18.71 -26.74
CA SER A 289 -16.54 -19.33 -27.63
C SER A 289 -17.84 -18.62 -27.30
N LEU A 290 -18.36 -17.86 -28.26
CA LEU A 290 -19.71 -17.35 -28.17
C LEU A 290 -20.61 -18.58 -28.04
N GLN A 291 -20.93 -19.01 -26.83
CA GLN A 291 -22.19 -19.70 -26.65
C GLN A 291 -23.21 -18.73 -27.22
N PRO A 292 -24.06 -19.18 -28.18
CA PRO A 292 -25.04 -18.30 -28.80
C PRO A 292 -25.90 -17.75 -27.67
N LEU A 293 -25.59 -16.56 -27.19
CA LEU A 293 -26.52 -15.77 -26.41
C LEU A 293 -27.72 -15.60 -27.36
N ARG A 294 -28.80 -16.28 -27.01
CA ARG A 294 -30.11 -16.01 -27.56
C ARG A 294 -30.38 -14.51 -27.40
N GLY A 295 -30.05 -13.71 -28.40
CA GLY A 295 -30.36 -12.31 -28.42
C GLY A 295 -29.33 -11.42 -29.10
N GLY A 296 -29.28 -11.42 -30.45
CA GLY A 296 -28.59 -10.40 -31.26
C GLY A 296 -29.09 -8.96 -31.11
N ARG A 297 -29.83 -8.68 -30.00
CA ARG A 297 -30.28 -7.34 -29.60
C ARG A 297 -29.30 -6.64 -28.63
N LEU A 298 -28.51 -7.39 -27.89
CA LEU A 298 -27.61 -6.81 -26.89
C LEU A 298 -26.34 -6.20 -27.48
N ASP A 299 -25.81 -6.79 -28.59
CA ASP A 299 -24.63 -6.23 -29.27
C ASP A 299 -24.95 -4.91 -30.01
N PHE A 300 -26.20 -4.73 -30.45
CA PHE A 300 -26.65 -3.48 -31.04
C PHE A 300 -26.82 -2.40 -29.95
N LEU A 301 -27.34 -2.76 -28.78
CA LEU A 301 -27.52 -1.84 -27.68
C LEU A 301 -26.18 -1.37 -27.09
N SER A 302 -25.15 -2.23 -27.02
CA SER A 302 -23.81 -1.83 -26.57
C SER A 302 -23.14 -0.82 -27.49
N ARG A 303 -23.34 -0.92 -28.81
CA ARG A 303 -22.81 0.04 -29.80
C ARG A 303 -23.60 1.36 -29.84
N VAL A 304 -24.86 1.33 -29.46
CA VAL A 304 -25.71 2.52 -29.31
C VAL A 304 -25.36 3.25 -28.02
N ASP A 305 -25.05 2.49 -26.96
CA ASP A 305 -24.68 2.99 -25.65
C ASP A 305 -23.36 3.79 -25.70
N GLN A 306 -22.35 3.33 -26.45
CA GLN A 306 -21.09 4.06 -26.65
C GLN A 306 -21.27 5.45 -27.30
N ARG A 307 -22.33 5.64 -28.08
CA ARG A 307 -22.64 6.96 -28.66
C ARG A 307 -23.48 7.85 -27.74
N LEU A 308 -24.29 7.24 -26.86
CA LEU A 308 -25.18 7.94 -25.95
C LEU A 308 -24.50 8.26 -24.60
N ALA A 309 -23.55 7.45 -24.13
CA ALA A 309 -22.77 7.73 -22.92
C ALA A 309 -21.95 9.03 -23.02
N ARG A 310 -21.65 9.49 -24.22
CA ARG A 310 -21.04 10.80 -24.46
C ARG A 310 -22.00 11.99 -24.30
N THR A 311 -23.30 11.77 -24.12
CA THR A 311 -24.30 12.83 -24.16
C THR A 311 -25.28 12.90 -22.99
N THR A 312 -25.32 11.92 -22.09
CA THR A 312 -26.31 11.93 -20.99
C THR A 312 -25.80 11.37 -19.67
N ARG A 313 -25.76 12.23 -18.65
CA ARG A 313 -25.52 11.93 -17.21
C ARG A 313 -26.51 10.93 -16.57
N GLY A 314 -27.34 10.25 -17.31
CA GLY A 314 -28.47 9.48 -16.78
C GLY A 314 -28.52 7.99 -17.07
N TYR A 315 -27.57 7.42 -17.81
CA TYR A 315 -27.76 6.08 -18.40
C TYR A 315 -27.29 4.90 -17.56
N THR A 316 -26.31 5.07 -16.68
CA THR A 316 -25.80 4.00 -15.79
C THR A 316 -26.87 3.49 -14.82
N ARG A 317 -27.83 4.34 -14.44
CA ARG A 317 -28.93 3.98 -13.53
C ARG A 317 -29.94 2.98 -14.09
N THR A 318 -30.04 2.80 -15.40
CA THR A 318 -31.07 1.95 -16.01
C THR A 318 -30.60 0.51 -16.23
N LEU A 319 -29.30 0.25 -16.34
CA LEU A 319 -28.74 -1.10 -16.50
C LEU A 319 -28.64 -1.86 -15.16
N ASP A 320 -28.45 -1.14 -14.06
CA ASP A 320 -28.42 -1.73 -12.71
C ASP A 320 -29.80 -2.25 -12.22
N MET A 321 -30.88 -1.88 -12.91
CA MET A 321 -32.24 -2.31 -12.57
C MET A 321 -32.70 -3.60 -13.27
N LEU A 322 -31.89 -4.20 -14.14
CA LEU A 322 -32.23 -5.44 -14.82
C LEU A 322 -31.68 -6.64 -14.05
N PRO A 323 -32.52 -7.59 -13.60
CA PRO A 323 -32.06 -8.84 -12.98
C PRO A 323 -31.43 -9.73 -14.05
N GLY A 324 -30.12 -9.89 -14.00
CA GLY A 324 -29.37 -10.79 -14.88
C GLY A 324 -27.87 -10.71 -14.59
N PRO A 325 -27.08 -11.72 -14.98
CA PRO A 325 -25.64 -11.64 -14.84
C PRO A 325 -25.13 -10.40 -15.58
N ARG A 326 -24.39 -9.54 -14.88
CA ARG A 326 -23.72 -8.35 -15.46
C ARG A 326 -23.02 -8.78 -16.74
N PRO A 327 -23.13 -8.03 -17.85
CA PRO A 327 -22.34 -8.32 -19.04
C PRO A 327 -20.87 -8.27 -18.63
N ALA A 328 -20.16 -9.38 -18.79
CA ALA A 328 -18.74 -9.48 -18.47
C ALA A 328 -17.94 -8.65 -19.50
N TYR A 329 -17.89 -7.33 -19.30
CA TYR A 329 -17.14 -6.42 -20.16
C TYR A 329 -15.68 -6.29 -19.73
N ASP A 330 -15.36 -6.64 -18.49
CA ASP A 330 -13.98 -6.65 -18.03
C ASP A 330 -13.30 -7.96 -18.41
N ARG A 331 -12.25 -7.89 -19.20
CA ARG A 331 -11.36 -9.02 -19.42
C ARG A 331 -10.46 -9.12 -18.20
N SER A 332 -10.71 -10.14 -17.39
CA SER A 332 -9.90 -10.44 -16.24
C SER A 332 -8.60 -11.14 -16.67
N PHE A 333 -7.65 -11.20 -15.74
CA PHE A 333 -6.43 -11.98 -15.90
C PHE A 333 -6.72 -13.46 -16.24
N ALA A 334 -7.83 -14.02 -15.78
CA ALA A 334 -8.28 -15.37 -16.12
C ALA A 334 -8.61 -15.58 -17.61
N ASP A 335 -8.88 -14.50 -18.35
CA ASP A 335 -9.17 -14.56 -19.79
C ASP A 335 -7.88 -14.55 -20.65
N VAL A 336 -6.71 -14.34 -20.05
CA VAL A 336 -5.42 -14.30 -20.77
C VAL A 336 -5.09 -15.68 -21.35
N ASP A 337 -4.70 -15.71 -22.61
CA ASP A 337 -4.15 -16.90 -23.24
C ASP A 337 -2.63 -16.97 -23.04
N PHE A 338 -2.21 -17.53 -21.92
CA PHE A 338 -0.80 -17.65 -21.58
C PHE A 338 0.01 -18.53 -22.55
N SER A 339 -0.66 -19.37 -23.36
CA SER A 339 0.04 -20.19 -24.36
C SER A 339 0.60 -19.36 -25.53
N SER A 340 0.08 -18.15 -25.74
CA SER A 340 0.45 -17.26 -26.84
C SER A 340 0.82 -15.82 -26.40
N THR A 341 0.69 -15.51 -25.11
CA THR A 341 1.04 -14.21 -24.53
C THR A 341 2.53 -14.13 -24.25
N ARG A 342 3.19 -13.12 -24.78
CA ARG A 342 4.63 -12.87 -24.55
C ARG A 342 4.90 -11.91 -23.40
N ALA A 343 4.02 -10.92 -23.17
CA ALA A 343 4.11 -10.00 -22.05
C ALA A 343 2.71 -9.61 -21.55
N TYR A 344 2.58 -9.35 -20.25
CA TYR A 344 1.35 -8.94 -19.59
C TYR A 344 1.65 -8.11 -18.35
N SER A 345 0.73 -7.21 -17.99
CA SER A 345 0.74 -6.53 -16.69
C SER A 345 -0.15 -7.28 -15.71
N PHE A 346 0.31 -7.40 -14.47
CA PHE A 346 -0.45 -8.01 -13.38
C PHE A 346 -0.29 -7.17 -12.12
N ALA A 347 -1.40 -6.96 -11.42
CA ALA A 347 -1.52 -6.11 -10.24
C ALA A 347 -1.14 -4.63 -10.51
N THR A 348 -0.98 -3.81 -9.48
CA THR A 348 -0.69 -2.38 -9.60
C THR A 348 0.81 -2.08 -9.58
N GLY A 349 1.18 -0.81 -9.73
CA GLY A 349 2.56 -0.35 -9.62
C GLY A 349 3.42 -0.58 -10.86
N GLY A 350 2.80 -0.65 -12.05
CA GLY A 350 3.51 -0.67 -13.31
C GLY A 350 4.25 -1.97 -13.63
N GLN A 351 3.85 -3.08 -13.03
CA GLN A 351 4.52 -4.37 -13.12
C GLN A 351 4.25 -5.07 -14.46
N ILE A 352 5.31 -5.40 -15.23
CA ILE A 352 5.23 -6.13 -16.49
C ILE A 352 5.98 -7.45 -16.35
N TYR A 353 5.29 -8.52 -16.71
CA TYR A 353 5.80 -9.89 -16.68
C TYR A 353 5.95 -10.46 -18.07
N LEU A 354 7.00 -11.26 -18.31
CA LEU A 354 7.18 -12.01 -19.55
C LEU A 354 6.54 -13.39 -19.45
N GLY A 355 5.96 -13.86 -20.58
CA GLY A 355 5.28 -15.14 -20.67
C GLY A 355 6.26 -16.31 -20.55
N GLU A 356 5.96 -17.27 -19.68
CA GLU A 356 6.79 -18.44 -19.44
C GLU A 356 6.71 -19.48 -20.56
N THR A 357 5.51 -19.71 -21.09
CA THR A 357 5.22 -20.76 -22.08
C THR A 357 5.66 -20.41 -23.50
N THR A 358 5.94 -19.15 -23.77
CA THR A 358 6.30 -18.63 -25.11
C THR A 358 7.82 -18.48 -25.30
N GLY A 359 8.63 -18.80 -24.29
CA GLY A 359 10.09 -18.55 -24.30
C GLY A 359 10.44 -17.05 -24.28
N ALA A 360 9.49 -16.18 -23.95
CA ALA A 360 9.71 -14.73 -23.96
C ALA A 360 10.72 -14.27 -22.88
N ARG A 361 10.82 -15.02 -21.76
CA ARG A 361 11.78 -14.71 -20.68
C ARG A 361 13.22 -14.88 -21.10
N GLU A 362 13.52 -15.87 -21.93
CA GLU A 362 14.84 -16.20 -22.45
C GLU A 362 15.19 -15.38 -23.70
N ASP A 363 14.19 -14.77 -24.36
CA ASP A 363 14.36 -13.98 -25.57
C ASP A 363 14.80 -12.54 -25.25
N ARG A 364 16.11 -12.32 -25.21
CA ARG A 364 16.68 -10.98 -24.95
C ARG A 364 16.29 -9.97 -26.03
N GLY A 365 16.19 -10.38 -27.30
CA GLY A 365 15.79 -9.49 -28.39
C GLY A 365 14.36 -8.97 -28.19
N PHE A 366 13.45 -9.83 -27.73
CA PHE A 366 12.10 -9.42 -27.40
C PHE A 366 12.07 -8.50 -26.18
N ARG A 367 12.85 -8.77 -25.14
CA ARG A 367 12.93 -7.90 -23.97
C ARG A 367 13.40 -6.49 -24.36
N ASP A 368 14.44 -6.41 -25.20
CA ASP A 368 14.97 -5.12 -25.66
C ASP A 368 13.95 -4.39 -26.55
N GLU A 369 13.23 -5.10 -27.43
CA GLU A 369 12.11 -4.56 -28.22
C GLU A 369 10.99 -4.00 -27.33
N LEU A 370 10.59 -4.75 -26.29
CA LEU A 370 9.54 -4.34 -25.36
C LEU A 370 9.95 -3.09 -24.55
N VAL A 371 11.20 -3.04 -24.05
CA VAL A 371 11.75 -1.87 -23.36
C VAL A 371 11.75 -0.65 -24.26
N ALA A 372 12.23 -0.79 -25.51
CA ALA A 372 12.26 0.31 -26.47
C ALA A 372 10.83 0.80 -26.80
N GLY A 373 9.89 -0.13 -27.01
CA GLY A 373 8.49 0.23 -27.30
C GLY A 373 7.81 0.97 -26.14
N LEU A 374 8.04 0.54 -24.90
CA LEU A 374 7.50 1.20 -23.71
C LEU A 374 8.15 2.57 -23.45
N ALA A 375 9.43 2.73 -23.74
CA ALA A 375 10.14 4.02 -23.63
C ALA A 375 9.66 5.06 -24.67
N GLU A 376 9.08 4.59 -25.80
CA GLU A 376 8.49 5.47 -26.82
C GLU A 376 7.05 5.91 -26.49
N VAL A 377 6.46 5.41 -25.39
CA VAL A 377 5.13 5.86 -24.94
C VAL A 377 5.22 7.32 -24.50
N ARG A 378 4.33 8.16 -25.04
CA ARG A 378 4.31 9.61 -24.80
C ARG A 378 3.18 10.01 -23.88
N HIS A 379 3.47 10.95 -22.98
CA HIS A 379 2.45 11.61 -22.18
C HIS A 379 1.44 12.33 -23.08
N PRO A 380 0.14 12.12 -22.88
CA PRO A 380 -0.88 12.59 -23.84
C PRO A 380 -1.00 14.12 -23.97
N GLU A 381 -0.58 14.88 -22.95
CA GLU A 381 -0.62 16.36 -22.98
C GLU A 381 0.72 16.96 -23.38
N THR A 382 1.83 16.46 -22.84
CA THR A 382 3.14 17.10 -23.01
C THR A 382 3.94 16.56 -24.18
N GLY A 383 3.63 15.32 -24.64
CA GLY A 383 4.40 14.63 -25.67
C GLY A 383 5.77 14.10 -25.20
N GLU A 384 6.14 14.33 -23.95
CA GLU A 384 7.38 13.83 -23.36
C GLU A 384 7.28 12.30 -23.08
N PRO A 385 8.41 11.58 -22.91
CA PRO A 385 8.36 10.18 -22.49
C PRO A 385 7.55 10.02 -21.20
N ALA A 386 6.59 9.09 -21.20
CA ALA A 386 5.69 8.89 -20.07
C ALA A 386 6.34 8.10 -18.92
N PHE A 387 7.31 7.22 -19.23
CA PHE A 387 7.86 6.28 -18.27
C PHE A 387 9.38 6.22 -18.29
N ASP A 388 9.96 5.97 -17.11
CA ASP A 388 11.25 5.33 -16.96
C ASP A 388 11.00 3.82 -16.85
N VAL A 389 11.48 3.06 -17.84
CA VAL A 389 11.33 1.60 -17.88
C VAL A 389 12.52 0.98 -17.16
N ARG A 390 12.26 0.31 -16.04
CA ARG A 390 13.31 -0.26 -15.21
C ARG A 390 13.30 -1.78 -15.29
N LEU A 391 14.48 -2.35 -15.43
CA LEU A 391 14.67 -3.80 -15.41
C LEU A 391 14.68 -4.33 -13.96
N LYS A 392 14.22 -5.55 -13.74
CA LYS A 392 14.24 -6.16 -12.41
C LYS A 392 15.65 -6.26 -11.81
N GLU A 393 16.65 -6.46 -12.65
CA GLU A 393 18.06 -6.55 -12.24
C GLU A 393 18.63 -5.22 -11.74
N GLU A 394 17.97 -4.09 -12.06
CA GLU A 394 18.33 -2.77 -11.55
C GLU A 394 17.64 -2.45 -10.21
N LEU A 395 16.50 -3.11 -9.94
CA LEU A 395 15.62 -2.80 -8.81
C LEU A 395 15.73 -3.81 -7.68
N TYR A 396 15.95 -5.09 -8.01
CA TYR A 396 15.81 -6.17 -7.05
C TYR A 396 17.06 -7.04 -6.98
N HIS A 397 17.36 -7.48 -5.78
CA HIS A 397 18.38 -8.50 -5.50
C HIS A 397 17.86 -9.47 -4.43
N GLY A 398 18.49 -10.62 -4.31
CA GLY A 398 18.06 -11.66 -3.38
C GLY A 398 17.42 -12.86 -4.06
N ARG A 399 16.97 -13.80 -3.25
CA ARG A 399 16.59 -15.16 -3.71
C ARG A 399 15.26 -15.24 -4.47
N PHE A 400 14.46 -14.17 -4.50
CA PHE A 400 13.16 -14.16 -5.16
C PHE A 400 13.10 -13.28 -6.41
N VAL A 401 14.25 -12.80 -6.91
CA VAL A 401 14.32 -11.99 -8.15
C VAL A 401 13.67 -12.71 -9.35
N ASP A 402 13.70 -14.03 -9.36
CA ASP A 402 13.03 -14.81 -10.41
C ASP A 402 11.50 -14.71 -10.37
N LYS A 403 10.92 -14.36 -9.22
CA LYS A 403 9.47 -14.12 -9.07
C LYS A 403 9.07 -12.67 -9.35
N ALA A 404 10.05 -11.76 -9.41
CA ALA A 404 9.81 -10.34 -9.68
C ALA A 404 9.25 -10.09 -11.09
N PRO A 405 8.54 -8.97 -11.30
CA PRO A 405 8.23 -8.49 -12.64
C PRO A 405 9.52 -8.23 -13.42
N GLU A 406 9.57 -8.59 -14.69
CA GLU A 406 10.76 -8.35 -15.52
C GLU A 406 11.04 -6.89 -15.76
N LEU A 407 9.98 -6.09 -15.83
CA LEU A 407 10.05 -4.64 -16.02
C LEU A 407 9.10 -3.96 -15.03
N VAL A 408 9.46 -2.76 -14.62
CA VAL A 408 8.57 -1.85 -13.89
C VAL A 408 8.52 -0.51 -14.62
N LEU A 409 7.31 -0.04 -14.90
CA LEU A 409 7.06 1.27 -15.48
C LEU A 409 6.96 2.29 -14.34
N LEU A 410 7.91 3.19 -14.25
CA LEU A 410 7.88 4.31 -13.31
C LEU A 410 7.39 5.55 -14.07
N PRO A 411 6.19 6.08 -13.78
CA PRO A 411 5.71 7.30 -14.41
C PRO A 411 6.66 8.47 -14.14
N ARG A 412 7.00 9.25 -15.19
CA ARG A 412 7.76 10.50 -15.03
C ARG A 412 6.89 11.63 -14.52
N ASP A 413 5.61 11.61 -14.83
CA ASP A 413 4.59 12.40 -14.20
C ASP A 413 3.86 11.50 -13.19
N GLU A 414 4.04 11.74 -11.90
CA GLU A 414 3.44 10.95 -10.83
C GLU A 414 1.90 11.03 -10.80
N ARG A 415 1.27 11.85 -11.65
CA ARG A 415 -0.18 11.90 -11.85
C ARG A 415 -0.70 10.85 -12.85
N ILE A 416 0.18 10.03 -13.40
CA ILE A 416 -0.16 8.89 -14.25
C ILE A 416 -0.21 7.62 -13.38
N HIS A 417 -1.39 6.99 -13.30
CA HIS A 417 -1.53 5.67 -12.73
C HIS A 417 -1.38 4.59 -13.81
N VAL A 418 -0.62 3.52 -13.52
CA VAL A 418 -0.45 2.39 -14.44
C VAL A 418 -1.41 1.27 -14.06
N GLU A 419 -2.40 1.05 -14.92
CA GLU A 419 -3.45 0.06 -14.76
C GLU A 419 -3.12 -1.26 -15.43
N SER A 420 -3.30 -2.37 -14.71
CA SER A 420 -3.24 -3.72 -15.28
C SER A 420 -4.59 -4.22 -15.80
N SER A 421 -5.70 -3.68 -15.29
CA SER A 421 -7.04 -4.00 -15.73
C SER A 421 -7.28 -3.59 -17.20
N ARG A 422 -8.18 -4.27 -17.90
CA ARG A 422 -8.54 -3.95 -19.25
C ARG A 422 -10.04 -3.91 -19.45
N ARG A 423 -10.53 -2.75 -19.85
CA ARG A 423 -11.85 -2.61 -20.43
C ARG A 423 -11.74 -2.70 -21.96
N PRO A 424 -12.63 -3.42 -22.67
CA PRO A 424 -12.52 -3.65 -24.11
C PRO A 424 -12.51 -2.38 -24.96
N TRP A 425 -12.97 -1.25 -24.43
CA TRP A 425 -13.13 0.03 -25.12
C TRP A 425 -12.23 1.15 -24.62
N THR A 426 -11.36 0.90 -23.63
CA THR A 426 -10.48 1.95 -23.14
C THR A 426 -9.39 2.26 -24.18
N ALA A 427 -9.06 3.53 -24.31
CA ALA A 427 -7.84 3.96 -24.99
C ALA A 427 -6.62 3.48 -24.19
N VAL A 428 -5.42 3.63 -24.75
CA VAL A 428 -4.17 3.34 -24.04
C VAL A 428 -3.99 4.30 -22.86
N PHE A 429 -4.44 5.56 -23.00
CA PHE A 429 -4.54 6.54 -21.93
C PHE A 429 -5.99 7.01 -21.78
N ASP A 430 -6.45 7.08 -20.56
CA ASP A 430 -7.72 7.72 -20.20
C ASP A 430 -7.48 8.85 -19.19
N ARG A 431 -8.11 10.02 -19.42
CA ARG A 431 -8.12 11.13 -18.47
C ARG A 431 -9.27 10.96 -17.48
N HIS A 432 -8.97 11.15 -16.21
CA HIS A 432 -9.94 10.98 -15.12
C HIS A 432 -10.89 12.19 -14.98
N GLU A 433 -11.63 12.52 -16.05
CA GLU A 433 -12.65 13.61 -16.03
C GLU A 433 -13.91 13.26 -15.22
N THR A 434 -14.13 11.97 -14.99
CA THR A 434 -15.22 11.45 -14.14
C THR A 434 -14.72 10.25 -13.38
N LEU A 435 -15.06 10.19 -12.09
CA LEU A 435 -14.81 9.01 -11.26
C LEU A 435 -15.98 8.05 -11.40
N ASP A 436 -15.72 6.79 -11.71
CA ASP A 436 -16.72 5.73 -11.74
C ASP A 436 -16.56 4.85 -10.50
N PRO A 437 -17.36 5.10 -9.46
CA PRO A 437 -17.21 4.41 -8.18
C PRO A 437 -17.63 2.93 -8.22
N ALA A 438 -18.29 2.48 -9.27
CA ALA A 438 -18.66 1.08 -9.47
C ALA A 438 -17.49 0.21 -9.98
N HIS A 439 -16.34 0.82 -10.22
CA HIS A 439 -15.15 0.17 -10.77
C HIS A 439 -13.91 0.74 -10.07
N ALA A 440 -12.77 0.09 -10.22
CA ALA A 440 -11.46 0.56 -9.73
C ALA A 440 -11.07 2.00 -10.15
N TYR A 441 -11.89 2.68 -10.92
CA TYR A 441 -11.79 4.08 -11.36
C TYR A 441 -12.48 5.09 -10.43
N GLY A 442 -12.94 4.65 -9.26
CA GLY A 442 -13.37 5.57 -8.19
C GLY A 442 -12.20 6.28 -7.52
N TYR A 443 -10.96 5.85 -7.82
CA TYR A 443 -9.78 6.47 -7.23
C TYR A 443 -9.45 7.79 -7.87
N SER A 444 -9.24 8.77 -7.01
CA SER A 444 -8.70 10.07 -7.36
C SER A 444 -7.23 10.22 -6.97
N GLY A 445 -6.71 9.30 -6.16
CA GLY A 445 -5.31 9.23 -5.75
C GLY A 445 -4.72 7.82 -5.85
N HIS A 446 -3.41 7.75 -6.03
CA HIS A 446 -2.64 6.51 -6.05
C HIS A 446 -1.30 6.67 -5.33
N HIS A 447 -0.62 5.56 -5.05
CA HIS A 447 0.62 5.57 -4.30
C HIS A 447 1.75 6.32 -5.02
N GLY A 448 2.40 7.23 -4.28
CA GLY A 448 3.65 7.90 -4.66
C GLY A 448 4.87 7.25 -4.01
N LEU A 449 6.06 7.51 -4.55
CA LEU A 449 7.30 6.91 -4.03
C LEU A 449 7.76 7.50 -2.69
N ASN A 450 7.41 8.75 -2.39
CA ASN A 450 7.94 9.46 -1.24
C ASN A 450 6.88 9.60 -0.14
N GLY A 451 6.98 8.72 0.87
CA GLY A 451 6.38 8.92 2.17
C GLY A 451 7.19 9.87 3.05
N ILE A 452 6.96 9.86 4.34
CA ILE A 452 7.61 10.74 5.32
C ILE A 452 8.42 9.94 6.34
N ILE A 453 9.40 10.61 6.94
CA ILE A 453 9.93 10.30 8.26
C ILE A 453 10.05 11.60 9.07
N ALA A 454 9.53 11.57 10.31
CA ALA A 454 9.71 12.61 11.31
C ALA A 454 10.10 11.94 12.62
N ALA A 455 11.19 12.35 13.26
CA ALA A 455 11.62 11.72 14.49
C ALA A 455 12.23 12.72 15.47
N ALA A 456 12.01 12.49 16.77
CA ALA A 456 12.60 13.27 17.86
C ALA A 456 12.65 12.46 19.16
N GLY A 457 13.38 12.94 20.14
CA GLY A 457 13.56 12.36 21.47
C GLY A 457 14.91 11.66 21.64
N PRO A 458 15.10 10.92 22.76
CA PRO A 458 16.37 10.25 23.06
C PRO A 458 16.84 9.34 21.93
N GLY A 459 18.11 9.38 21.58
CA GLY A 459 18.68 8.59 20.46
C GLY A 459 18.52 9.23 19.08
N ILE A 460 17.76 10.31 18.95
CA ILE A 460 17.56 11.03 17.68
C ILE A 460 18.35 12.34 17.67
N ARG A 461 19.06 12.58 16.58
CA ARG A 461 19.81 13.81 16.32
C ARG A 461 18.96 14.79 15.52
N MET A 462 19.09 16.08 15.84
CA MET A 462 18.55 17.13 14.98
C MET A 462 19.42 17.21 13.70
N ALA A 463 18.91 16.68 12.61
CA ALA A 463 19.60 16.57 11.33
C ALA A 463 18.62 16.51 10.15
N ASP A 464 19.10 16.83 8.96
CA ASP A 464 18.35 16.56 7.74
C ASP A 464 18.34 15.06 7.44
N VAL A 465 17.21 14.55 6.96
CA VAL A 465 17.12 13.19 6.43
C VAL A 465 17.94 13.09 5.15
N PRO A 466 18.90 12.17 5.04
CA PRO A 466 19.70 12.03 3.83
C PRO A 466 18.82 11.77 2.59
N ALA A 467 19.17 12.43 1.49
CA ALA A 467 18.50 12.16 0.21
C ALA A 467 18.65 10.69 -0.17
N GLY A 468 17.53 10.05 -0.51
CA GLY A 468 17.50 8.63 -0.84
C GLY A 468 17.39 7.70 0.37
N SER A 469 17.09 8.21 1.58
CA SER A 469 16.68 7.33 2.70
C SER A 469 15.47 6.51 2.32
N GLU A 470 15.50 5.22 2.64
CA GLU A 470 14.51 4.24 2.20
C GLU A 470 13.87 3.50 3.38
N ILE A 471 12.64 3.05 3.20
CA ILE A 471 11.89 2.29 4.21
C ILE A 471 12.60 0.99 4.64
N THR A 472 13.41 0.39 3.77
CA THR A 472 14.25 -0.78 4.06
C THR A 472 15.23 -0.55 5.21
N GLN A 473 15.63 0.71 5.44
CA GLN A 473 16.59 1.09 6.48
C GLN A 473 15.94 1.16 7.88
N MET A 474 14.62 1.18 7.96
CA MET A 474 13.90 1.41 9.22
C MET A 474 14.08 0.26 10.22
N ALA A 475 14.14 -1.00 9.75
CA ALA A 475 14.40 -2.15 10.61
C ALA A 475 15.74 -1.99 11.36
N ALA A 476 16.83 -1.65 10.64
CA ALA A 476 18.13 -1.43 11.23
C ALA A 476 18.15 -0.19 12.16
N THR A 477 17.43 0.87 11.79
CA THR A 477 17.30 2.09 12.60
C THR A 477 16.61 1.81 13.94
N LEU A 478 15.52 1.04 13.95
CA LEU A 478 14.82 0.63 15.18
C LEU A 478 15.66 -0.31 16.04
N LEU A 479 16.44 -1.21 15.43
CA LEU A 479 17.37 -2.08 16.14
C LEU A 479 18.49 -1.27 16.80
N ALA A 480 19.08 -0.31 16.09
CA ALA A 480 20.13 0.55 16.62
C ALA A 480 19.67 1.35 17.84
N LEU A 481 18.46 1.93 17.81
CA LEU A 481 17.87 2.63 18.97
C LEU A 481 17.74 1.74 20.21
N HIS A 482 17.66 0.42 20.05
CA HIS A 482 17.62 -0.53 21.17
C HIS A 482 18.97 -1.18 21.47
N GLY A 483 20.06 -0.66 20.89
CA GLY A 483 21.41 -1.19 21.09
C GLY A 483 21.59 -2.62 20.53
N VAL A 484 20.87 -2.96 19.46
CA VAL A 484 20.99 -4.26 18.78
C VAL A 484 21.77 -4.06 17.49
N ALA A 485 22.89 -4.77 17.36
CA ALA A 485 23.66 -4.79 16.13
C ALA A 485 22.86 -5.49 15.01
N SER A 486 22.83 -4.88 13.86
CA SER A 486 22.09 -5.37 12.69
C SER A 486 23.07 -5.91 11.64
N GLU A 487 22.84 -7.15 11.18
CA GLU A 487 23.45 -7.69 9.95
C GLU A 487 22.48 -7.62 8.77
N LEU A 488 21.50 -6.70 8.83
CA LEU A 488 20.53 -6.50 7.77
C LEU A 488 21.19 -5.91 6.53
N GLU A 489 20.61 -6.19 5.38
CA GLU A 489 21.08 -5.72 4.08
C GLU A 489 21.12 -4.19 3.99
N ALA A 490 20.04 -3.52 4.45
CA ALA A 490 19.98 -2.08 4.52
C ALA A 490 20.54 -1.61 5.88
N PRO A 491 21.54 -0.68 5.88
CA PRO A 491 22.04 -0.09 7.13
C PRO A 491 21.00 0.84 7.75
N ALA A 492 21.17 1.17 9.03
CA ALA A 492 20.37 2.22 9.69
C ALA A 492 20.53 3.59 8.99
N ILE A 493 19.59 4.49 9.22
CA ILE A 493 19.73 5.90 8.79
C ILE A 493 20.60 6.63 9.81
N ASP A 494 21.90 6.36 9.77
CA ASP A 494 22.88 6.82 10.77
C ASP A 494 22.87 8.34 11.00
N ALA A 495 22.56 9.12 9.95
CA ALA A 495 22.55 10.57 10.03
C ALA A 495 21.53 11.14 11.02
N ILE A 496 20.45 10.41 11.31
CA ILE A 496 19.40 10.84 12.24
C ILE A 496 19.61 10.27 13.65
N LEU A 497 20.56 9.36 13.84
CA LEU A 497 20.85 8.72 15.13
C LEU A 497 21.99 9.45 15.86
N ASP A 498 21.90 9.55 17.17
CA ASP A 498 22.99 10.12 17.98
C ASP A 498 24.11 9.09 18.25
N ASP A 499 25.17 9.52 18.91
CA ASP A 499 26.34 8.68 19.16
C ASP A 499 26.05 7.52 20.12
N GLU A 500 25.02 7.62 20.98
CA GLU A 500 24.59 6.55 21.88
C GLU A 500 23.88 5.44 21.10
N ALA A 501 22.97 5.80 20.20
CA ALA A 501 22.26 4.86 19.32
C ALA A 501 23.20 4.20 18.30
N LEU A 502 24.27 4.92 17.88
CA LEU A 502 25.30 4.40 16.97
C LEU A 502 26.41 3.60 17.68
N GLY A 503 26.33 3.41 19.02
CA GLY A 503 27.29 2.65 19.79
C GLY A 503 27.39 1.18 19.36
N GLU A 504 28.36 0.45 19.98
CA GLU A 504 28.48 -1.00 19.74
C GLU A 504 27.23 -1.73 20.22
N GLY A 505 26.36 -2.13 19.27
CA GLY A 505 25.16 -2.89 19.54
C GLY A 505 25.47 -4.35 19.91
N ARG A 506 24.56 -4.96 20.67
CA ARG A 506 24.63 -6.39 21.01
C ARG A 506 24.29 -7.23 19.77
N ALA A 507 25.23 -8.07 19.33
CA ALA A 507 24.98 -9.03 18.25
C ALA A 507 23.98 -10.10 18.73
N VAL A 508 22.97 -10.36 17.89
CA VAL A 508 21.89 -11.32 18.16
C VAL A 508 21.73 -12.23 16.95
N SER A 509 21.69 -13.54 17.18
CA SER A 509 21.40 -14.53 16.14
C SER A 509 19.95 -14.97 16.25
N THR A 510 19.15 -14.70 15.23
CA THR A 510 17.76 -15.14 15.18
C THR A 510 17.53 -16.05 13.97
N THR A 511 16.52 -16.90 14.08
CA THR A 511 16.10 -17.77 12.96
C THR A 511 14.90 -17.14 12.26
N ALA A 512 15.01 -16.97 10.95
CA ALA A 512 13.88 -16.50 10.15
C ALA A 512 12.68 -17.46 10.27
N PRO A 513 11.45 -16.96 10.31
CA PRO A 513 10.26 -17.79 10.31
C PRO A 513 10.21 -18.64 9.04
N ARG A 514 9.60 -19.84 9.15
CA ARG A 514 9.43 -20.70 8.00
C ARG A 514 8.41 -20.08 7.05
N ARG A 515 8.85 -19.76 5.84
CA ARG A 515 7.96 -19.32 4.75
C ARG A 515 7.09 -20.48 4.29
N THR A 516 5.80 -20.22 4.00
CA THR A 516 4.91 -21.15 3.32
C THR A 516 4.49 -20.61 1.95
N GLU A 517 4.25 -21.54 1.02
CA GLU A 517 3.63 -21.23 -0.27
C GLU A 517 2.14 -21.61 -0.29
N GLU A 518 1.62 -22.17 0.80
CA GLU A 518 0.21 -22.48 0.96
C GLU A 518 -0.53 -21.24 1.48
N SER A 519 -1.78 -21.04 1.04
CA SER A 519 -2.64 -19.99 1.59
C SER A 519 -2.93 -20.27 3.06
N VAL A 520 -2.82 -19.23 3.88
CA VAL A 520 -3.17 -19.29 5.31
C VAL A 520 -4.63 -18.95 5.56
N TYR A 521 -5.34 -18.52 4.52
CA TYR A 521 -6.75 -18.14 4.55
C TYR A 521 -7.62 -19.31 4.13
N SER A 522 -8.81 -19.42 4.72
CA SER A 522 -9.87 -20.25 4.17
C SER A 522 -10.29 -19.71 2.78
N ARG A 523 -10.98 -20.53 2.00
CA ARG A 523 -11.46 -20.10 0.67
C ARG A 523 -12.45 -18.93 0.76
N GLU A 524 -13.25 -18.89 1.83
CA GLU A 524 -14.20 -17.82 2.09
C GLU A 524 -13.46 -16.51 2.44
N GLU A 525 -12.46 -16.55 3.32
CA GLU A 525 -11.65 -15.39 3.68
C GLU A 525 -10.86 -14.86 2.47
N GLU A 526 -10.24 -15.74 1.69
CA GLU A 526 -9.50 -15.35 0.48
C GLU A 526 -10.43 -14.68 -0.56
N ALA A 527 -11.65 -15.19 -0.74
CA ALA A 527 -12.63 -14.59 -1.65
C ALA A 527 -13.05 -13.18 -1.20
N VAL A 528 -13.28 -12.97 0.10
CA VAL A 528 -13.58 -11.64 0.66
C VAL A 528 -12.41 -10.68 0.48
N MET A 529 -11.18 -11.15 0.68
CA MET A 529 -9.98 -10.31 0.49
C MET A 529 -9.77 -9.94 -0.98
N ILE A 530 -9.95 -10.88 -1.90
CA ILE A 530 -9.87 -10.61 -3.34
C ILE A 530 -10.93 -9.59 -3.77
N GLU A 531 -12.16 -9.69 -3.25
CA GLU A 531 -13.21 -8.72 -3.54
C GLU A 531 -12.82 -7.32 -3.05
N ARG A 532 -12.29 -7.20 -1.84
CA ARG A 532 -11.77 -5.92 -1.31
C ARG A 532 -10.62 -5.35 -2.13
N LEU A 533 -9.68 -6.21 -2.54
CA LEU A 533 -8.55 -5.79 -3.38
C LEU A 533 -9.02 -5.29 -4.75
N ARG A 534 -10.09 -5.87 -5.30
CA ARG A 534 -10.72 -5.37 -6.53
C ARG A 534 -11.40 -4.03 -6.33
N ASP A 535 -12.12 -3.87 -5.23
CA ASP A 535 -12.74 -2.59 -4.87
C ASP A 535 -11.68 -1.49 -4.69
N LEU A 536 -10.47 -1.87 -4.33
CA LEU A 536 -9.30 -1.02 -4.21
C LEU A 536 -8.39 -1.01 -5.46
N GLY A 537 -8.81 -1.58 -6.59
CA GLY A 537 -8.05 -1.56 -7.85
C GLY A 537 -6.75 -2.37 -7.86
N TYR A 538 -6.55 -3.25 -6.90
CA TYR A 538 -5.34 -4.07 -6.79
C TYR A 538 -5.42 -5.42 -7.51
N GLU A 539 -6.61 -5.84 -8.00
CA GLU A 539 -6.83 -7.07 -8.80
C GLU A 539 -7.78 -6.89 -9.99
#